data_2e58b96548e132d14b196df3ba791dd2
#
_entry.id   2e58b96548e132d14b196df3ba791dd2
#
_cell.length_a   1.000
_cell.length_b   1.000
_cell.length_c   1.000
_cell.angle_alpha   90.00
_cell.angle_beta   90.00
_cell.angle_gamma   90.00
#
_symmetry.space_group_name_H-M   'P 1'
#
loop_
_entity.id
_entity.type
_entity.pdbx_description
1 polymer ?
#
loop_
_entity_poly.entity_id
_entity_poly.type
_entity_poly.pdbx_seq_one_letter_code
_entity_poly.pdbx_strand_id
1 'polypeptide(L)'
;MVCTALSMAGGFITDLKIGYWIGSTPRKQETWKFLGTLVSAATVGGVILILNKSYGFSGENALVAPQANAMAAVIEPLMMGQGAPWMLYGIGAILAVLLTWLNVPALAFALGMFIPLELNTPLVIGGLISWYVGSRSKDTALNKARLDKGTLLASGFIAGGALMGVVSAGMKFAGFEYTHDLSEATLQTVGLIMYLLLIAFLTISSMKAKKQD
;
A
#
# COMPACT_ATOMS: atom_id res chain seq x y z
N MET A 1 5.76 18.11 -1.04
CA MET A 1 4.91 19.03 -0.26
C MET A 1 3.42 18.78 -0.50
N VAL A 2 2.89 18.90 -1.73
CA VAL A 2 1.43 18.73 -1.99
C VAL A 2 0.90 17.35 -1.54
N CYS A 3 1.57 16.25 -1.92
CA CYS A 3 1.17 14.90 -1.49
C CYS A 3 1.19 14.73 0.03
N THR A 4 2.16 15.33 0.71
CA THR A 4 2.24 15.29 2.18
C THR A 4 1.07 16.04 2.81
N ALA A 5 0.73 17.22 2.29
CA ALA A 5 -0.40 17.99 2.77
C ALA A 5 -1.73 17.26 2.57
N LEU A 6 -1.96 16.64 1.39
CA LEU A 6 -3.16 15.86 1.10
C LEU A 6 -3.27 14.61 1.97
N SER A 7 -2.16 13.89 2.17
CA SER A 7 -2.13 12.71 3.04
C SER A 7 -2.41 13.09 4.50
N MET A 8 -1.82 14.20 4.98
CA MET A 8 -2.10 14.72 6.32
C MET A 8 -3.55 15.15 6.49
N ALA A 9 -4.14 15.82 5.51
CA ALA A 9 -5.54 16.23 5.57
C ALA A 9 -6.49 15.02 5.62
N GLY A 10 -6.28 14.01 4.77
CA GLY A 10 -7.05 12.78 4.77
C GLY A 10 -6.93 11.99 6.07
N GLY A 11 -5.72 11.79 6.56
CA GLY A 11 -5.45 11.15 7.84
C GLY A 11 -6.05 11.91 9.02
N PHE A 12 -6.01 13.25 8.98
CA PHE A 12 -6.57 14.09 10.02
C PHE A 12 -8.08 13.94 10.18
N ILE A 13 -8.81 13.93 9.05
CA ILE A 13 -10.27 13.74 9.05
C ILE A 13 -10.63 12.34 9.58
N THR A 14 -9.88 11.33 9.16
CA THR A 14 -10.09 9.94 9.62
C THR A 14 -9.86 9.81 11.13
N ASP A 15 -8.78 10.38 11.64
CA ASP A 15 -8.45 10.36 13.07
C ASP A 15 -9.49 11.08 13.92
N LEU A 16 -9.98 12.24 13.46
CA LEU A 16 -11.06 12.96 14.15
C LEU A 16 -12.35 12.14 14.19
N LYS A 17 -12.65 11.40 13.11
CA LYS A 17 -13.83 10.53 13.07
C LYS A 17 -13.71 9.36 14.05
N ILE A 18 -12.52 8.75 14.15
CA ILE A 18 -12.22 7.71 15.13
C ILE A 18 -12.33 8.28 16.54
N GLY A 19 -11.74 9.46 16.78
CA GLY A 19 -11.82 10.16 18.05
C GLY A 19 -13.26 10.45 18.49
N TYR A 20 -14.12 10.84 17.55
CA TYR A 20 -15.54 11.03 17.80
C TYR A 20 -16.23 9.74 18.28
N TRP A 21 -15.94 8.60 17.65
CA TRP A 21 -16.54 7.32 18.06
C TRP A 21 -16.04 6.82 19.43
N ILE A 22 -14.80 7.17 19.80
CA ILE A 22 -14.22 6.80 21.11
C ILE A 22 -14.59 7.81 22.20
N GLY A 23 -15.16 8.96 21.83
CA GLY A 23 -15.50 10.04 22.80
C GLY A 23 -14.29 10.91 23.18
N SER A 24 -13.25 10.93 22.35
CA SER A 24 -12.07 11.79 22.58
C SER A 24 -12.37 13.25 22.24
N THR A 25 -11.80 14.18 23.03
CA THR A 25 -11.91 15.61 22.75
C THR A 25 -11.01 15.99 21.57
N PRO A 26 -11.55 16.59 20.48
CA PRO A 26 -10.77 16.95 19.29
C PRO A 26 -9.53 17.78 19.60
N ARG A 27 -9.65 18.76 20.49
CA ARG A 27 -8.52 19.64 20.87
C ARG A 27 -7.34 18.87 21.44
N LYS A 28 -7.58 17.86 22.31
CA LYS A 28 -6.51 17.04 22.86
C LYS A 28 -5.88 16.17 21.79
N GLN A 29 -6.70 15.58 20.93
CA GLN A 29 -6.25 14.74 19.82
C GLN A 29 -5.33 15.52 18.87
N GLU A 30 -5.74 16.73 18.49
CA GLU A 30 -4.93 17.61 17.62
C GLU A 30 -3.61 18.00 18.25
N THR A 31 -3.61 18.40 19.52
CA THR A 31 -2.38 18.80 20.23
C THR A 31 -1.36 17.67 20.27
N TRP A 32 -1.78 16.45 20.60
CA TRP A 32 -0.91 15.29 20.63
C TRP A 32 -0.46 14.84 19.25
N LYS A 33 -1.28 15.06 18.22
CA LYS A 33 -0.91 14.79 16.84
C LYS A 33 0.24 15.68 16.36
N PHE A 34 0.28 16.94 16.74
CA PHE A 34 1.43 17.82 16.44
C PHE A 34 2.73 17.28 17.04
N LEU A 35 2.69 16.82 18.29
CA LEU A 35 3.86 16.21 18.92
C LEU A 35 4.31 14.94 18.18
N GLY A 36 3.37 14.06 17.83
CA GLY A 36 3.63 12.86 17.06
C GLY A 36 4.23 13.16 15.67
N THR A 37 3.70 14.17 15.00
CA THR A 37 4.22 14.60 13.69
C THR A 37 5.65 15.14 13.79
N LEU A 38 5.97 15.88 14.83
CA LEU A 38 7.31 16.40 15.07
C LEU A 38 8.33 15.29 15.30
N VAL A 39 7.99 14.30 16.14
CA VAL A 39 8.83 13.11 16.38
C VAL A 39 8.99 12.30 15.08
N SER A 40 7.89 12.08 14.35
CA SER A 40 7.92 11.38 13.07
C SER A 40 8.80 12.08 12.05
N ALA A 41 8.71 13.40 11.92
CA ALA A 41 9.53 14.18 11.00
C ALA A 41 11.03 14.08 11.33
N ALA A 42 11.37 14.04 12.61
CA ALA A 42 12.77 13.86 13.04
C ALA A 42 13.30 12.44 12.74
N THR A 43 12.46 11.41 12.87
CA THR A 43 12.87 10.00 12.68
C THR A 43 12.86 9.54 11.21
N VAL A 44 11.94 10.06 10.39
CA VAL A 44 11.77 9.65 8.97
C VAL A 44 13.05 9.86 8.17
N GLY A 45 13.76 10.98 8.38
CA GLY A 45 15.03 11.24 7.69
C GLY A 45 16.07 10.14 7.98
N GLY A 46 16.20 9.73 9.23
CA GLY A 46 17.08 8.63 9.62
C GLY A 46 16.69 7.28 9.00
N VAL A 47 15.39 6.96 9.00
CA VAL A 47 14.87 5.72 8.39
C VAL A 47 15.14 5.70 6.87
N ILE A 48 14.93 6.81 6.15
CA ILE A 48 15.22 6.91 4.72
C ILE A 48 16.71 6.69 4.45
N LEU A 49 17.60 7.26 5.27
CA LEU A 49 19.04 7.03 5.14
C LEU A 49 19.42 5.55 5.34
N ILE A 50 18.83 4.88 6.32
CA ILE A 50 19.03 3.45 6.57
C ILE A 50 18.54 2.63 5.37
N LEU A 51 17.34 2.89 4.88
CA LEU A 51 16.77 2.21 3.72
C LEU A 51 17.63 2.41 2.46
N ASN A 52 18.09 3.65 2.22
CA ASN A 52 18.94 3.94 1.08
C ASN A 52 20.30 3.20 1.15
N LYS A 53 20.89 3.11 2.34
CA LYS A 53 22.14 2.35 2.52
C LYS A 53 21.97 0.84 2.44
N SER A 54 20.81 0.32 2.87
CA SER A 54 20.55 -1.13 2.93
C SER A 54 20.10 -1.71 1.60
N TYR A 55 19.25 -0.99 0.86
CA TYR A 55 18.63 -1.48 -0.39
C TYR A 55 18.93 -0.61 -1.61
N GLY A 56 19.23 0.69 -1.39
CA GLY A 56 19.34 1.67 -2.48
C GLY A 56 17.97 2.07 -3.06
N PHE A 57 17.95 3.18 -3.80
CA PHE A 57 16.76 3.66 -4.55
C PHE A 57 16.96 3.59 -6.06
N SER A 58 18.14 3.14 -6.53
CA SER A 58 18.49 2.95 -7.94
C SER A 58 19.29 1.66 -8.10
N GLY A 59 18.99 0.86 -9.14
CA GLY A 59 19.65 -0.41 -9.43
C GLY A 59 18.65 -1.57 -9.52
N GLU A 60 19.13 -2.76 -9.88
CA GLU A 60 18.29 -3.95 -10.10
C GLU A 60 17.56 -4.43 -8.83
N ASN A 61 18.15 -4.22 -7.65
CA ASN A 61 17.57 -4.62 -6.36
C ASN A 61 17.04 -3.43 -5.54
N ALA A 62 16.78 -2.30 -6.21
CA ALA A 62 16.29 -1.10 -5.54
C ALA A 62 14.87 -1.27 -5.00
N LEU A 63 14.57 -0.57 -3.90
CA LEU A 63 13.20 -0.47 -3.39
C LEU A 63 12.29 0.16 -4.44
N VAL A 64 11.28 -0.58 -4.85
CA VAL A 64 10.29 -0.10 -5.81
C VAL A 64 9.40 0.96 -5.13
N ALA A 65 9.43 2.19 -5.64
CA ALA A 65 8.61 3.31 -5.18
C ALA A 65 7.68 3.78 -6.32
N PRO A 66 6.57 3.06 -6.61
CA PRO A 66 5.74 3.35 -7.78
C PRO A 66 5.20 4.78 -7.78
N GLN A 67 4.73 5.29 -6.64
CA GLN A 67 4.20 6.65 -6.55
C GLN A 67 5.27 7.73 -6.81
N ALA A 68 6.48 7.54 -6.30
CA ALA A 68 7.58 8.47 -6.53
C ALA A 68 7.98 8.49 -8.01
N ASN A 69 8.06 7.32 -8.63
CA ASN A 69 8.38 7.18 -10.05
C ASN A 69 7.28 7.79 -10.94
N ALA A 70 6.00 7.59 -10.61
CA ALA A 70 4.88 8.22 -11.31
C ALA A 70 4.95 9.75 -11.26
N MET A 71 5.24 10.31 -10.08
CA MET A 71 5.39 11.75 -9.91
C MET A 71 6.61 12.28 -10.64
N ALA A 72 7.74 11.57 -10.62
CA ALA A 72 8.94 11.94 -11.38
C ALA A 72 8.66 11.97 -12.88
N ALA A 73 7.99 10.94 -13.43
CA ALA A 73 7.64 10.87 -14.84
C ALA A 73 6.76 12.04 -15.34
N VAL A 74 5.98 12.64 -14.45
CA VAL A 74 5.15 13.82 -14.78
C VAL A 74 5.91 15.12 -14.58
N ILE A 75 6.65 15.25 -13.47
CA ILE A 75 7.29 16.52 -13.07
C ILE A 75 8.57 16.77 -13.85
N GLU A 76 9.37 15.74 -14.08
CA GLU A 76 10.70 15.88 -14.71
C GLU A 76 10.62 16.50 -16.12
N PRO A 77 9.76 16.07 -17.06
CA PRO A 77 9.63 16.70 -18.37
C PRO A 77 9.15 18.16 -18.31
N LEU A 78 8.30 18.47 -17.30
CA LEU A 78 7.80 19.83 -17.13
C LEU A 78 8.86 20.77 -16.58
N MET A 79 9.74 20.30 -15.68
CA MET A 79 10.76 21.11 -15.02
C MET A 79 12.02 21.27 -15.86
N MET A 80 12.41 20.27 -16.66
CA MET A 80 13.63 20.31 -17.47
C MET A 80 13.48 21.12 -18.78
N GLY A 81 12.30 21.64 -19.08
CA GLY A 81 12.08 22.48 -20.28
C GLY A 81 12.23 21.73 -21.62
N GLN A 82 12.36 20.42 -21.60
CA GLN A 82 12.50 19.59 -22.80
C GLN A 82 11.18 19.40 -23.58
N GLY A 83 10.11 20.09 -23.16
CA GLY A 83 8.79 19.98 -23.74
C GLY A 83 8.05 18.75 -23.19
N ALA A 84 7.02 18.98 -22.40
CA ALA A 84 6.17 17.89 -21.93
C ALA A 84 5.56 17.16 -23.15
N PRO A 85 5.41 15.83 -23.10
CA PRO A 85 4.82 15.06 -24.19
C PRO A 85 3.29 15.25 -24.25
N TRP A 86 2.90 16.46 -24.66
CA TRP A 86 1.47 16.89 -24.69
C TRP A 86 0.57 15.93 -25.45
N MET A 87 1.10 15.29 -26.51
CA MET A 87 0.37 14.30 -27.27
C MET A 87 0.02 13.08 -26.43
N LEU A 88 0.96 12.58 -25.61
CA LEU A 88 0.71 11.44 -24.71
C LEU A 88 -0.27 11.81 -23.61
N TYR A 89 -0.19 13.03 -23.07
CA TYR A 89 -1.17 13.50 -22.08
C TYR A 89 -2.56 13.64 -22.69
N GLY A 90 -2.67 14.10 -23.96
CA GLY A 90 -3.93 14.15 -24.69
C GLY A 90 -4.54 12.77 -24.90
N ILE A 91 -3.74 11.79 -25.31
CA ILE A 91 -4.18 10.39 -25.48
C ILE A 91 -4.65 9.82 -24.14
N GLY A 92 -3.90 10.05 -23.06
CA GLY A 92 -4.27 9.63 -21.71
C GLY A 92 -5.58 10.24 -21.24
N ALA A 93 -5.82 11.53 -21.52
CA ALA A 93 -7.07 12.21 -21.20
C ALA A 93 -8.27 11.61 -21.97
N ILE A 94 -8.11 11.35 -23.27
CA ILE A 94 -9.17 10.70 -24.07
C ILE A 94 -9.45 9.29 -23.54
N LEU A 95 -8.43 8.52 -23.23
CA LEU A 95 -8.57 7.18 -22.65
C LEU A 95 -9.31 7.24 -21.30
N ALA A 96 -8.97 8.18 -20.43
CA ALA A 96 -9.63 8.36 -19.14
C ALA A 96 -11.14 8.67 -19.29
N VAL A 97 -11.51 9.53 -20.27
CA VAL A 97 -12.92 9.83 -20.59
C VAL A 97 -13.63 8.58 -21.10
N LEU A 98 -13.02 7.83 -22.02
CA LEU A 98 -13.59 6.58 -22.55
C LEU A 98 -13.81 5.54 -21.45
N LEU A 99 -12.83 5.33 -20.58
CA LEU A 99 -12.93 4.40 -19.45
C LEU A 99 -14.05 4.81 -18.48
N THR A 100 -14.13 6.10 -18.18
CA THR A 100 -15.19 6.63 -17.31
C THR A 100 -16.57 6.42 -17.93
N TRP A 101 -16.70 6.61 -19.25
CA TRP A 101 -17.96 6.35 -19.96
C TRP A 101 -18.35 4.88 -19.94
N LEU A 102 -17.35 3.96 -19.98
CA LEU A 102 -17.56 2.52 -19.87
C LEU A 102 -17.77 2.06 -18.40
N ASN A 103 -17.87 2.98 -17.43
CA ASN A 103 -17.94 2.68 -15.99
C ASN A 103 -16.74 1.89 -15.45
N VAL A 104 -15.56 2.01 -16.10
CA VAL A 104 -14.31 1.46 -15.60
C VAL A 104 -13.59 2.56 -14.83
N PRO A 105 -13.13 2.31 -13.58
CA PRO A 105 -12.42 3.32 -12.81
C PRO A 105 -11.06 3.63 -13.44
N ALA A 106 -10.97 4.76 -14.13
CA ALA A 106 -9.80 5.17 -14.91
C ALA A 106 -8.52 5.25 -14.07
N LEU A 107 -8.63 5.67 -12.80
CA LEU A 107 -7.50 5.73 -11.88
C LEU A 107 -6.94 4.34 -11.56
N ALA A 108 -7.80 3.36 -11.28
CA ALA A 108 -7.38 1.99 -11.01
C ALA A 108 -6.75 1.35 -12.24
N PHE A 109 -7.29 1.61 -13.42
CA PHE A 109 -6.75 1.15 -14.70
C PHE A 109 -5.34 1.74 -14.94
N ALA A 110 -5.17 3.04 -14.77
CA ALA A 110 -3.89 3.72 -14.94
C ALA A 110 -2.83 3.22 -13.95
N LEU A 111 -3.20 3.03 -12.69
CA LEU A 111 -2.31 2.44 -11.68
C LEU A 111 -1.90 1.01 -12.04
N GLY A 112 -2.84 0.19 -12.52
CA GLY A 112 -2.55 -1.17 -12.98
C GLY A 112 -1.59 -1.23 -14.16
N MET A 113 -1.63 -0.25 -15.07
CA MET A 113 -0.66 -0.14 -16.17
C MET A 113 0.73 0.30 -15.70
N PHE A 114 0.79 1.12 -14.67
CA PHE A 114 2.03 1.72 -14.21
C PHE A 114 2.78 0.84 -13.19
N ILE A 115 2.05 0.12 -12.35
CA ILE A 115 2.64 -0.74 -11.30
C ILE A 115 3.28 -1.96 -11.94
N PRO A 116 4.52 -2.37 -11.55
CA PRO A 116 5.16 -3.58 -12.05
C PRO A 116 4.31 -4.84 -11.85
N LEU A 117 4.44 -5.80 -12.76
CA LEU A 117 3.69 -7.06 -12.76
C LEU A 117 3.82 -7.84 -11.44
N GLU A 118 4.98 -7.77 -10.82
CA GLU A 118 5.28 -8.42 -9.53
C GLU A 118 4.34 -7.94 -8.41
N LEU A 119 3.96 -6.67 -8.44
CA LEU A 119 3.01 -6.08 -7.48
C LEU A 119 1.56 -6.22 -7.93
N ASN A 120 1.29 -6.33 -9.24
CA ASN A 120 -0.06 -6.50 -9.78
C ASN A 120 -0.59 -7.93 -9.61
N THR A 121 0.26 -8.93 -9.72
CA THR A 121 -0.16 -10.35 -9.60
C THR A 121 -0.85 -10.65 -8.26
N PRO A 122 -0.31 -10.23 -7.10
CA PRO A 122 -1.01 -10.39 -5.82
C PRO A 122 -2.35 -9.65 -5.75
N LEU A 123 -2.49 -8.51 -6.42
CA LEU A 123 -3.76 -7.75 -6.47
C LEU A 123 -4.87 -8.55 -7.16
N VAL A 124 -4.55 -9.22 -8.29
CA VAL A 124 -5.51 -10.07 -9.01
C VAL A 124 -5.97 -11.23 -8.12
N ILE A 125 -5.01 -11.90 -7.46
CA ILE A 125 -5.32 -13.01 -6.54
C ILE A 125 -6.16 -12.51 -5.35
N GLY A 126 -5.80 -11.39 -4.75
CA GLY A 126 -6.57 -10.76 -3.67
C GLY A 126 -7.99 -10.37 -4.11
N GLY A 127 -8.14 -9.84 -5.33
CA GLY A 127 -9.44 -9.53 -5.92
C GLY A 127 -10.33 -10.76 -6.10
N LEU A 128 -9.77 -11.87 -6.60
CA LEU A 128 -10.47 -13.16 -6.74
C LEU A 128 -10.91 -13.70 -5.37
N ILE A 129 -10.06 -13.63 -4.36
CA ILE A 129 -10.40 -14.06 -2.99
C ILE A 129 -11.52 -13.18 -2.43
N SER A 130 -11.42 -11.87 -2.58
CA SER A 130 -12.45 -10.93 -2.13
C SER A 130 -13.79 -11.20 -2.80
N TRP A 131 -13.80 -11.42 -4.11
CA TRP A 131 -14.99 -11.82 -4.85
C TRP A 131 -15.55 -13.15 -4.35
N TYR A 132 -14.71 -14.16 -4.16
CA TYR A 132 -15.11 -15.47 -3.64
C TYR A 132 -15.75 -15.37 -2.25
N VAL A 133 -15.12 -14.66 -1.33
CA VAL A 133 -15.60 -14.45 0.05
C VAL A 133 -16.90 -13.66 0.07
N GLY A 134 -17.00 -12.63 -0.79
CA GLY A 134 -18.18 -11.76 -0.88
C GLY A 134 -19.40 -12.38 -1.59
N SER A 135 -19.19 -13.42 -2.39
CA SER A 135 -20.27 -14.06 -3.18
C SER A 135 -20.77 -15.40 -2.60
N ARG A 136 -20.15 -15.91 -1.54
CA ARG A 136 -20.39 -17.27 -1.05
C ARG A 136 -21.72 -17.48 -0.33
N SER A 137 -22.35 -16.44 0.23
CA SER A 137 -23.63 -16.53 0.93
C SER A 137 -24.71 -15.73 0.22
N LYS A 138 -25.96 -16.17 0.35
CA LYS A 138 -27.14 -15.40 -0.08
C LYS A 138 -27.46 -14.23 0.88
N ASP A 139 -26.93 -14.27 2.10
CA ASP A 139 -27.08 -13.20 3.10
C ASP A 139 -26.02 -12.13 2.86
N THR A 140 -26.46 -10.96 2.38
CA THR A 140 -25.61 -9.80 2.08
C THR A 140 -24.93 -9.23 3.33
N ALA A 141 -25.57 -9.29 4.50
CA ALA A 141 -25.01 -8.81 5.75
C ALA A 141 -23.84 -9.71 6.21
N LEU A 142 -23.96 -11.03 6.06
CA LEU A 142 -22.89 -11.96 6.36
C LEU A 142 -21.70 -11.80 5.39
N ASN A 143 -21.97 -11.61 4.11
CA ASN A 143 -20.92 -11.37 3.12
C ASN A 143 -20.16 -10.06 3.43
N LYS A 144 -20.87 -9.00 3.81
CA LYS A 144 -20.27 -7.74 4.23
C LYS A 144 -19.38 -7.95 5.46
N ALA A 145 -19.86 -8.62 6.51
CA ALA A 145 -19.07 -8.91 7.70
C ALA A 145 -17.81 -9.73 7.41
N ARG A 146 -17.85 -10.64 6.43
CA ARG A 146 -16.70 -11.40 5.96
C ARG A 146 -15.68 -10.52 5.25
N LEU A 147 -16.13 -9.64 4.36
CA LEU A 147 -15.29 -8.68 3.65
C LEU A 147 -14.65 -7.68 4.62
N ASP A 148 -15.42 -7.14 5.55
CA ASP A 148 -14.92 -6.19 6.56
C ASP A 148 -13.82 -6.84 7.42
N LYS A 149 -14.05 -8.08 7.87
CA LYS A 149 -13.04 -8.83 8.63
C LYS A 149 -11.80 -9.12 7.78
N GLY A 150 -11.97 -9.51 6.52
CA GLY A 150 -10.87 -9.73 5.58
C GLY A 150 -10.03 -8.46 5.38
N THR A 151 -10.68 -7.32 5.20
CA THR A 151 -10.05 -6.02 5.04
C THR A 151 -9.27 -5.61 6.29
N LEU A 152 -9.82 -5.81 7.49
CA LEU A 152 -9.13 -5.52 8.75
C LEU A 152 -7.88 -6.39 8.92
N LEU A 153 -7.98 -7.70 8.63
CA LEU A 153 -6.82 -8.60 8.67
C LEU A 153 -5.75 -8.19 7.66
N ALA A 154 -6.15 -7.90 6.42
CA ALA A 154 -5.22 -7.46 5.38
C ALA A 154 -4.53 -6.14 5.76
N SER A 155 -5.26 -5.19 6.33
CA SER A 155 -4.69 -3.92 6.84
C SER A 155 -3.64 -4.18 7.94
N GLY A 156 -3.89 -5.13 8.84
CA GLY A 156 -2.92 -5.54 9.85
C GLY A 156 -1.64 -6.14 9.24
N PHE A 157 -1.77 -6.97 8.21
CA PHE A 157 -0.61 -7.52 7.50
C PHE A 157 0.18 -6.46 6.75
N ILE A 158 -0.49 -5.48 6.12
CA ILE A 158 0.18 -4.35 5.46
C ILE A 158 0.99 -3.54 6.47
N ALA A 159 0.37 -3.17 7.59
CA ALA A 159 1.05 -2.40 8.64
C ALA A 159 2.20 -3.19 9.28
N GLY A 160 1.97 -4.47 9.59
CA GLY A 160 3.00 -5.35 10.13
C GLY A 160 4.17 -5.58 9.18
N GLY A 161 3.88 -5.76 7.89
CA GLY A 161 4.90 -5.88 6.84
C GLY A 161 5.76 -4.63 6.71
N ALA A 162 5.14 -3.46 6.74
CA ALA A 162 5.86 -2.18 6.67
C ALA A 162 6.80 -1.99 7.88
N LEU A 163 6.31 -2.28 9.10
CA LEU A 163 7.14 -2.22 10.31
C LEU A 163 8.29 -3.23 10.26
N MET A 164 8.01 -4.47 9.85
CA MET A 164 9.04 -5.50 9.73
C MET A 164 10.07 -5.16 8.66
N GLY A 165 9.66 -4.50 7.58
CA GLY A 165 10.57 -3.98 6.55
C GLY A 165 11.59 -2.98 7.11
N VAL A 166 11.15 -2.06 7.98
CA VAL A 166 12.07 -1.12 8.66
C VAL A 166 13.00 -1.85 9.63
N VAL A 167 12.47 -2.81 10.41
CA VAL A 167 13.28 -3.62 11.32
C VAL A 167 14.33 -4.43 10.55
N SER A 168 13.92 -5.08 9.46
CA SER A 168 14.82 -5.85 8.59
C SER A 168 15.92 -4.97 7.99
N ALA A 169 15.58 -3.77 7.52
CA ALA A 169 16.55 -2.80 7.02
C ALA A 169 17.55 -2.38 8.10
N GLY A 170 17.06 -2.15 9.32
CA GLY A 170 17.92 -1.83 10.48
C GLY A 170 18.87 -2.97 10.84
N MET A 171 18.40 -4.22 10.80
CA MET A 171 19.24 -5.39 11.05
C MET A 171 20.30 -5.58 9.96
N LYS A 172 19.92 -5.42 8.69
CA LYS A 172 20.85 -5.45 7.57
C LYS A 172 21.92 -4.35 7.68
N PHE A 173 21.50 -3.15 8.09
CA PHE A 173 22.43 -2.05 8.35
C PHE A 173 23.40 -2.35 9.50
N ALA A 174 22.96 -3.09 10.52
CA ALA A 174 23.81 -3.56 11.64
C ALA A 174 24.70 -4.77 11.27
N GLY A 175 24.66 -5.25 10.01
CA GLY A 175 25.50 -6.35 9.52
C GLY A 175 24.91 -7.74 9.73
N PHE A 176 23.63 -7.87 10.12
CA PHE A 176 22.96 -9.16 10.20
C PHE A 176 22.35 -9.53 8.85
N GLU A 177 22.94 -10.45 8.12
CA GLU A 177 22.41 -11.00 6.87
C GLU A 177 21.83 -12.40 7.13
N TYR A 178 20.50 -12.53 7.03
CA TYR A 178 19.80 -13.79 7.33
C TYR A 178 19.81 -14.81 6.19
N THR A 179 20.22 -14.41 4.99
CA THR A 179 19.99 -15.20 3.76
C THR A 179 21.28 -15.63 3.08
N HIS A 180 22.44 -15.44 3.73
CA HIS A 180 23.74 -15.65 3.10
C HIS A 180 24.01 -17.10 2.63
N ASP A 181 23.35 -18.10 3.25
CA ASP A 181 23.61 -19.52 2.99
C ASP A 181 22.45 -20.27 2.29
N LEU A 182 21.37 -19.57 1.93
CA LEU A 182 20.24 -20.23 1.30
C LEU A 182 20.29 -20.11 -0.22
N SER A 183 20.14 -21.25 -0.92
CA SER A 183 19.99 -21.25 -2.38
C SER A 183 18.79 -20.41 -2.81
N GLU A 184 18.93 -19.67 -3.89
CA GLU A 184 17.86 -18.84 -4.48
C GLU A 184 16.58 -19.65 -4.72
N ALA A 185 16.69 -20.88 -5.21
CA ALA A 185 15.58 -21.80 -5.39
C ALA A 185 14.87 -22.13 -4.08
N THR A 186 15.61 -22.26 -2.98
CA THR A 186 15.04 -22.51 -1.64
C THR A 186 14.26 -21.29 -1.14
N LEU A 187 14.82 -20.09 -1.32
CA LEU A 187 14.16 -18.84 -0.95
C LEU A 187 12.86 -18.64 -1.71
N GLN A 188 12.85 -18.89 -3.02
CA GLN A 188 11.65 -18.81 -3.86
C GLN A 188 10.59 -19.82 -3.43
N THR A 189 10.99 -21.06 -3.14
CA THR A 189 10.06 -22.11 -2.72
C THR A 189 9.45 -21.81 -1.36
N VAL A 190 10.25 -21.40 -0.39
CA VAL A 190 9.77 -20.99 0.94
C VAL A 190 8.85 -19.78 0.83
N GLY A 191 9.21 -18.79 0.03
CA GLY A 191 8.36 -17.60 -0.24
C GLY A 191 7.01 -17.99 -0.82
N LEU A 192 6.98 -18.90 -1.80
CA LEU A 192 5.74 -19.40 -2.38
C LEU A 192 4.85 -20.14 -1.36
N ILE A 193 5.45 -21.00 -0.54
CA ILE A 193 4.73 -21.72 0.52
C ILE A 193 4.13 -20.72 1.52
N MET A 194 4.92 -19.77 1.99
CA MET A 194 4.46 -18.72 2.92
C MET A 194 3.33 -17.89 2.33
N TYR A 195 3.43 -17.55 1.04
CA TYR A 195 2.39 -16.82 0.32
C TYR A 195 1.08 -17.62 0.24
N LEU A 196 1.14 -18.92 -0.09
CA LEU A 196 -0.04 -19.79 -0.11
C LEU A 196 -0.65 -19.95 1.28
N LEU A 197 0.15 -20.08 2.32
CA LEU A 197 -0.33 -20.12 3.71
C LEU A 197 -1.03 -18.81 4.11
N LEU A 198 -0.50 -17.67 3.71
CA LEU A 198 -1.12 -16.37 3.96
C LEU A 198 -2.48 -16.24 3.26
N ILE A 199 -2.58 -16.67 1.99
CA ILE A 199 -3.83 -16.73 1.24
C ILE A 199 -4.85 -17.62 1.97
N ALA A 200 -4.46 -18.82 2.35
CA ALA A 200 -5.31 -19.76 3.06
C ALA A 200 -5.77 -19.18 4.40
N PHE A 201 -4.87 -18.60 5.17
CA PHE A 201 -5.17 -17.96 6.44
C PHE A 201 -6.18 -16.83 6.29
N LEU A 202 -5.94 -15.89 5.36
CA LEU A 202 -6.84 -14.76 5.11
C LEU A 202 -8.23 -15.24 4.68
N THR A 203 -8.30 -16.22 3.76
CA THR A 203 -9.57 -16.77 3.27
C THR A 203 -10.34 -17.47 4.38
N ILE A 204 -9.70 -18.38 5.12
CA ILE A 204 -10.34 -19.15 6.20
C ILE A 204 -10.78 -18.21 7.34
N SER A 205 -9.93 -17.26 7.73
CA SER A 205 -10.23 -16.32 8.81
C SER A 205 -11.37 -15.39 8.45
N SER A 206 -11.44 -14.91 7.21
CA SER A 206 -12.54 -14.08 6.70
C SER A 206 -13.85 -14.85 6.67
N MET A 207 -13.83 -16.12 6.22
CA MET A 207 -15.01 -16.99 6.18
C MET A 207 -15.59 -17.31 7.57
N LYS A 208 -14.77 -17.27 8.63
CA LYS A 208 -15.21 -17.46 10.03
C LYS A 208 -15.85 -16.21 10.65
N ALA A 209 -16.09 -15.15 9.89
CA ALA A 209 -16.83 -14.00 10.41
C ALA A 209 -18.27 -14.40 10.73
N LYS A 210 -18.75 -13.91 11.89
CA LYS A 210 -20.15 -14.04 12.31
C LYS A 210 -20.88 -12.75 11.97
N LYS A 211 -22.18 -12.85 11.76
CA LYS A 211 -23.05 -11.68 11.62
C LYS A 211 -22.93 -10.85 12.91
N GLN A 212 -22.62 -9.57 12.78
CA GLN A 212 -22.77 -8.64 13.88
C GLN A 212 -24.24 -8.26 13.98
N ASP A 213 -24.85 -8.55 15.12
CA ASP A 213 -26.21 -8.12 15.47
C ASP A 213 -26.28 -6.62 15.68
#